data_0c0bd2569b47e49fa720417df735fc35
#
_entry.id   0c0bd2569b47e49fa720417df735fc35
#
_cell.length_a   1.000
_cell.length_b   1.000
_cell.length_c   1.000
_cell.angle_alpha   90.00
_cell.angle_beta   90.00
_cell.angle_gamma   90.00
#
_symmetry.space_group_name_H-M   'P 1'
#
loop_
_entity.id
_entity.type
_entity.pdbx_description
1 polymer ?
#
loop_
_entity_poly.entity_id
_entity_poly.type
_entity_poly.pdbx_seq_one_letter_code
_entity_poly.pdbx_strand_id
1 'polypeptide(L)'
;MSRSWKRLSEVAVVMSSGRVSFAILAALVLWLQASPLVAAESTEKIRNAVAAIKGVQAGGGGNEAASEAVRELSELPAAEVVEVLDAFSGASPLAKNWLMGVVGAIAQKNGKLPEDSLLAFLADSSRDADARYWVFEYLTGSDAALREKMLAAMTNDSSLDIRYLAIEQALKKLEDSAKKEGADKQAAKSLGDSYRKLFDEVRHPEQLKTIAAKLRELGDSIDVSRQYGFLMSWSLVGPFDNRNQASFDVVYAPEKNYLTAPGTKPEGSFEGKEGKACSWMTAQSDSDEGMLDIAALYDKEKGAIVYAYTEFLSADDVEVDVRLGCINANKVWVNGKEVLSNEVYHAASSIDQYVGRAALKKGRNTILVKVCQNEQTEAWAQDWKFQLRICDSTGKAILATDRPVAAAAGKSDGSK
;
A
#
# COMPACT_ATOMS: atom_id res chain seq x y z
N MET A 1 33.90 35.27 -12.59
CA MET A 1 34.40 36.56 -12.13
C MET A 1 33.63 37.69 -12.77
N SER A 2 33.11 38.59 -11.90
CA SER A 2 32.62 39.94 -12.19
C SER A 2 31.41 40.12 -13.14
N ARG A 3 30.24 40.40 -12.56
CA ARG A 3 29.34 41.53 -12.85
C ARG A 3 28.02 41.33 -12.12
N SER A 4 27.92 41.67 -10.83
CA SER A 4 26.64 41.98 -10.19
C SER A 4 26.77 42.62 -8.80
N TRP A 5 27.73 43.51 -8.63
CA TRP A 5 27.91 44.34 -7.42
C TRP A 5 28.06 45.81 -7.79
N LYS A 6 27.07 46.38 -8.50
CA LYS A 6 26.97 47.83 -8.70
C LYS A 6 25.52 48.22 -8.97
N ARG A 7 24.66 48.22 -7.96
CA ARG A 7 23.44 49.03 -7.88
C ARG A 7 22.88 49.07 -6.44
N LEU A 8 23.68 49.47 -5.49
CA LEU A 8 23.23 49.81 -4.13
C LEU A 8 24.03 51.00 -3.58
N SER A 9 24.16 52.10 -4.38
CA SER A 9 24.81 53.32 -3.89
C SER A 9 24.34 54.59 -4.56
N GLU A 10 23.03 54.72 -4.89
CA GLU A 10 22.43 55.98 -5.30
C GLU A 10 20.98 56.11 -4.86
N VAL A 11 20.73 56.03 -3.54
CA VAL A 11 19.54 56.66 -2.91
C VAL A 11 19.96 57.17 -1.53
N ALA A 12 20.80 58.16 -1.54
CA ALA A 12 20.97 59.06 -0.40
C ALA A 12 21.17 60.43 -0.93
N VAL A 13 20.38 61.36 -0.38
CA VAL A 13 20.34 62.80 -0.60
C VAL A 13 19.21 63.27 -1.52
N VAL A 14 18.01 63.40 -0.96
CA VAL A 14 17.26 64.66 -0.92
C VAL A 14 16.41 64.62 0.39
N MET A 15 16.97 65.06 1.46
CA MET A 15 16.19 65.57 2.58
C MET A 15 16.19 67.07 2.49
N SER A 16 15.08 67.63 1.99
CA SER A 16 14.75 69.04 2.29
C SER A 16 13.24 69.17 2.44
N SER A 17 12.84 69.51 3.67
CA SER A 17 11.62 70.27 4.04
C SER A 17 10.28 69.80 3.43
N GLY A 18 9.48 69.09 4.19
CA GLY A 18 8.06 68.96 3.91
C GLY A 18 7.42 67.92 4.82
N ARG A 19 6.61 68.37 5.75
CA ARG A 19 5.78 67.55 6.67
C ARG A 19 5.24 66.29 6.02
N VAL A 20 5.93 65.15 6.17
CA VAL A 20 5.37 63.84 5.86
C VAL A 20 4.42 63.49 6.98
N SER A 21 3.14 63.47 6.69
CA SER A 21 2.04 63.24 7.62
C SER A 21 2.25 61.96 8.36
N PHE A 22 2.20 62.01 9.69
CA PHE A 22 2.18 60.89 10.63
C PHE A 22 1.09 59.83 10.32
N ALA A 23 0.14 60.17 9.45
CA ALA A 23 -0.93 59.28 9.00
C ALA A 23 -0.45 58.10 8.09
N ILE A 24 0.64 58.28 7.31
CA ILE A 24 1.13 57.22 6.38
C ILE A 24 1.94 56.20 7.15
N LEU A 25 2.69 56.58 8.17
CA LEU A 25 3.41 55.64 9.04
C LEU A 25 2.45 54.83 9.93
N ALA A 26 1.36 55.45 10.42
CA ALA A 26 0.34 54.75 11.21
C ALA A 26 -0.46 53.76 10.36
N ALA A 27 -0.72 54.03 9.08
CA ALA A 27 -1.38 53.10 8.18
C ALA A 27 -0.52 51.91 7.78
N LEU A 28 0.81 52.09 7.61
CA LEU A 28 1.75 51.02 7.34
C LEU A 28 1.99 50.12 8.56
N VAL A 29 2.00 50.69 9.78
CA VAL A 29 2.13 49.92 11.02
C VAL A 29 0.82 49.15 11.34
N LEU A 30 -0.34 49.71 11.02
CA LEU A 30 -1.64 49.03 11.16
C LEU A 30 -1.81 47.93 10.11
N TRP A 31 -1.25 48.05 8.92
CA TRP A 31 -1.27 47.02 7.88
C TRP A 31 -0.35 45.84 8.23
N LEU A 32 0.79 46.07 8.90
CA LEU A 32 1.70 45.04 9.40
C LEU A 32 1.17 44.31 10.65
N GLN A 33 0.22 44.91 11.40
CA GLN A 33 -0.39 44.26 12.58
C GLN A 33 -1.70 43.53 12.26
N ALA A 34 -2.32 43.76 11.11
CA ALA A 34 -3.52 43.01 10.69
C ALA A 34 -3.21 41.59 10.14
N SER A 35 -1.97 41.31 9.77
CA SER A 35 -1.56 40.05 9.16
C SER A 35 -1.71 38.83 10.04
N PRO A 36 -1.33 38.81 11.35
CA PRO A 36 -1.39 37.59 12.14
C PRO A 36 -2.82 37.19 12.57
N LEU A 37 -3.72 38.17 12.74
CA LEU A 37 -5.11 37.88 13.13
C LEU A 37 -5.92 37.31 11.96
N VAL A 38 -5.72 37.81 10.75
CA VAL A 38 -6.38 37.34 9.51
C VAL A 38 -5.85 35.95 9.16
N ALA A 39 -4.55 35.73 9.29
CA ALA A 39 -3.96 34.39 9.06
C ALA A 39 -4.47 33.36 10.04
N ALA A 40 -4.62 33.70 11.32
CA ALA A 40 -5.15 32.81 12.35
C ALA A 40 -6.62 32.44 12.11
N GLU A 41 -7.45 33.40 11.66
CA GLU A 41 -8.85 33.15 11.32
C GLU A 41 -8.99 32.28 10.05
N SER A 42 -8.13 32.48 9.04
CA SER A 42 -8.09 31.61 7.86
C SER A 42 -7.73 30.18 8.21
N THR A 43 -6.69 29.96 9.01
CA THR A 43 -6.26 28.62 9.44
C THR A 43 -7.35 27.91 10.27
N GLU A 44 -8.09 28.61 11.13
CA GLU A 44 -9.19 28.03 11.89
C GLU A 44 -10.36 27.61 10.99
N LYS A 45 -10.72 28.41 10.00
CA LYS A 45 -11.74 28.08 9.00
C LYS A 45 -11.35 26.85 8.19
N ILE A 46 -10.11 26.79 7.70
CA ILE A 46 -9.60 25.62 6.96
C ILE A 46 -9.69 24.36 7.85
N ARG A 47 -9.28 24.46 9.12
CA ARG A 47 -9.34 23.33 10.07
C ARG A 47 -10.75 22.82 10.29
N ASN A 48 -11.72 23.71 10.46
CA ASN A 48 -13.12 23.35 10.69
C ASN A 48 -13.73 22.70 9.43
N ALA A 49 -13.49 23.24 8.26
CA ALA A 49 -13.94 22.69 6.99
C ALA A 49 -13.30 21.30 6.70
N VAL A 50 -12.00 21.15 6.96
CA VAL A 50 -11.30 19.85 6.87
C VAL A 50 -11.90 18.83 7.85
N ALA A 51 -12.23 19.25 9.07
CA ALA A 51 -12.85 18.35 10.04
C ALA A 51 -14.23 17.86 9.57
N ALA A 52 -15.03 18.72 8.93
CA ALA A 52 -16.30 18.34 8.34
C ALA A 52 -16.12 17.30 7.21
N ILE A 53 -15.12 17.50 6.32
CA ILE A 53 -14.80 16.53 5.28
C ILE A 53 -14.32 15.20 5.87
N LYS A 54 -13.46 15.23 6.89
CA LYS A 54 -12.98 13.99 7.56
C LYS A 54 -14.10 13.25 8.30
N GLY A 55 -15.21 13.92 8.61
CA GLY A 55 -16.38 13.35 9.26
C GLY A 55 -17.32 12.55 8.34
N VAL A 56 -17.07 12.50 7.02
CA VAL A 56 -17.90 11.74 6.07
C VAL A 56 -17.87 10.24 6.36
N GLN A 57 -19.03 9.60 6.21
CA GLN A 57 -19.21 8.18 6.51
C GLN A 57 -19.84 7.44 5.33
N ALA A 58 -19.61 6.13 5.27
CA ALA A 58 -20.32 5.25 4.35
C ALA A 58 -21.83 5.39 4.59
N GLY A 59 -22.63 5.39 3.51
CA GLY A 59 -24.09 5.60 3.60
C GLY A 59 -24.52 7.06 3.62
N GLY A 60 -23.59 8.03 3.46
CA GLY A 60 -23.91 9.45 3.26
C GLY A 60 -23.94 10.30 4.54
N GLY A 61 -23.59 9.73 5.69
CA GLY A 61 -23.44 10.50 6.94
C GLY A 61 -22.38 11.59 6.79
N GLY A 62 -22.71 12.84 7.16
CA GLY A 62 -21.80 13.98 7.09
C GLY A 62 -21.69 14.68 5.72
N ASN A 63 -22.35 14.15 4.67
CA ASN A 63 -22.20 14.67 3.30
C ASN A 63 -22.65 16.14 3.15
N GLU A 64 -23.67 16.60 3.86
CA GLU A 64 -24.16 17.98 3.78
C GLU A 64 -23.09 18.96 4.27
N ALA A 65 -22.56 18.73 5.48
CA ALA A 65 -21.48 19.55 6.05
C ALA A 65 -20.21 19.49 5.20
N ALA A 66 -19.86 18.33 4.66
CA ALA A 66 -18.73 18.18 3.76
C ALA A 66 -18.92 18.94 2.45
N SER A 67 -20.12 18.96 1.88
CA SER A 67 -20.41 19.72 0.65
C SER A 67 -20.27 21.25 0.85
N GLU A 68 -20.65 21.75 2.03
CA GLU A 68 -20.41 23.15 2.39
C GLU A 68 -18.92 23.45 2.55
N ALA A 69 -18.22 22.57 3.25
CA ALA A 69 -16.78 22.66 3.44
C ALA A 69 -16.00 22.63 2.11
N VAL A 70 -16.40 21.79 1.17
CA VAL A 70 -15.79 21.77 -0.19
C VAL A 70 -15.99 23.10 -0.90
N ARG A 71 -17.20 23.68 -0.85
CA ARG A 71 -17.45 24.99 -1.47
C ARG A 71 -16.57 26.06 -0.86
N GLU A 72 -16.45 26.08 0.48
CA GLU A 72 -15.60 27.05 1.20
C GLU A 72 -14.12 26.87 0.85
N LEU A 73 -13.58 25.66 0.95
CA LEU A 73 -12.18 25.39 0.67
C LEU A 73 -11.81 25.56 -0.80
N SER A 74 -12.73 25.35 -1.73
CA SER A 74 -12.50 25.57 -3.17
C SER A 74 -12.27 27.04 -3.52
N GLU A 75 -12.68 27.96 -2.64
CA GLU A 75 -12.47 29.39 -2.79
C GLU A 75 -11.11 29.88 -2.28
N LEU A 76 -10.30 29.03 -1.71
CA LEU A 76 -8.99 29.38 -1.14
C LEU A 76 -8.02 29.91 -2.20
N PRO A 77 -7.13 30.85 -1.82
CA PRO A 77 -6.03 31.27 -2.68
C PRO A 77 -4.99 30.15 -2.85
N ALA A 78 -4.22 30.21 -3.94
CA ALA A 78 -3.22 29.19 -4.27
C ALA A 78 -2.22 28.91 -3.13
N ALA A 79 -1.88 29.91 -2.32
CA ALA A 79 -0.92 29.78 -1.22
C ALA A 79 -1.36 28.78 -0.14
N GLU A 80 -2.66 28.58 0.03
CA GLU A 80 -3.26 27.73 1.06
C GLU A 80 -3.37 26.25 0.64
N VAL A 81 -3.02 25.91 -0.60
CA VAL A 81 -3.19 24.53 -1.13
C VAL A 81 -2.44 23.49 -0.31
N VAL A 82 -1.27 23.83 0.26
CA VAL A 82 -0.46 22.91 1.07
C VAL A 82 -1.17 22.51 2.35
N GLU A 83 -1.91 23.42 3.02
CA GLU A 83 -2.72 23.11 4.19
C GLU A 83 -3.80 22.05 3.88
N VAL A 84 -4.43 22.17 2.70
CA VAL A 84 -5.42 21.19 2.26
C VAL A 84 -4.76 19.83 1.93
N LEU A 85 -3.59 19.85 1.29
CA LEU A 85 -2.81 18.64 1.02
C LEU A 85 -2.36 17.95 2.32
N ASP A 86 -2.00 18.69 3.36
CA ASP A 86 -1.65 18.16 4.68
C ASP A 86 -2.84 17.46 5.37
N ALA A 87 -4.05 17.88 5.05
CA ALA A 87 -5.27 17.28 5.59
C ALA A 87 -5.53 15.84 5.11
N PHE A 88 -4.85 15.35 4.05
CA PHE A 88 -4.93 13.96 3.62
C PHE A 88 -4.40 12.99 4.68
N SER A 89 -3.44 13.43 5.48
CA SER A 89 -2.90 12.61 6.57
C SER A 89 -4.00 12.24 7.58
N GLY A 90 -4.16 10.92 7.82
CA GLY A 90 -5.18 10.38 8.70
C GLY A 90 -6.63 10.50 8.20
N ALA A 91 -6.86 10.94 6.96
CA ALA A 91 -8.19 10.94 6.35
C ALA A 91 -8.58 9.54 5.88
N SER A 92 -9.89 9.21 5.98
CA SER A 92 -10.43 7.98 5.39
C SER A 92 -10.35 8.04 3.85
N PRO A 93 -10.37 6.90 3.15
CA PRO A 93 -10.40 6.91 1.67
C PRO A 93 -11.54 7.76 1.09
N LEU A 94 -12.71 7.75 1.75
CA LEU A 94 -13.85 8.57 1.35
C LEU A 94 -13.53 10.07 1.52
N ALA A 95 -12.97 10.47 2.66
CA ALA A 95 -12.59 11.85 2.91
C ALA A 95 -11.48 12.32 1.95
N LYS A 96 -10.52 11.48 1.62
CA LYS A 96 -9.48 11.78 0.62
C LYS A 96 -10.06 12.08 -0.75
N ASN A 97 -11.11 11.37 -1.19
CA ASN A 97 -11.79 11.67 -2.45
C ASN A 97 -12.42 13.08 -2.45
N TRP A 98 -13.00 13.50 -1.33
CA TRP A 98 -13.52 14.86 -1.19
C TRP A 98 -12.39 15.91 -1.21
N LEU A 99 -11.31 15.68 -0.47
CA LEU A 99 -10.13 16.55 -0.45
C LEU A 99 -9.47 16.67 -1.83
N MET A 100 -9.44 15.55 -2.59
CA MET A 100 -8.94 15.55 -3.98
C MET A 100 -9.73 16.52 -4.87
N GLY A 101 -11.07 16.55 -4.71
CA GLY A 101 -11.92 17.51 -5.39
C GLY A 101 -11.60 18.95 -5.01
N VAL A 102 -11.32 19.22 -3.73
CA VAL A 102 -10.95 20.56 -3.24
C VAL A 102 -9.64 21.03 -3.85
N VAL A 103 -8.57 20.24 -3.78
CA VAL A 103 -7.26 20.65 -4.35
C VAL A 103 -7.33 20.85 -5.86
N GLY A 104 -8.14 20.03 -6.56
CA GLY A 104 -8.42 20.21 -7.98
C GLY A 104 -9.15 21.54 -8.28
N ALA A 105 -10.14 21.90 -7.48
CA ALA A 105 -10.88 23.16 -7.63
C ALA A 105 -10.00 24.39 -7.34
N ILE A 106 -9.15 24.33 -6.29
CA ILE A 106 -8.16 25.38 -6.00
C ILE A 106 -7.21 25.55 -7.18
N ALA A 107 -6.70 24.47 -7.76
CA ALA A 107 -5.81 24.52 -8.90
C ALA A 107 -6.49 25.12 -10.13
N GLN A 108 -7.73 24.73 -10.43
CA GLN A 108 -8.51 25.25 -11.55
C GLN A 108 -8.80 26.76 -11.39
N LYS A 109 -9.22 27.18 -10.19
CA LYS A 109 -9.55 28.58 -9.90
C LYS A 109 -8.34 29.49 -10.02
N ASN A 110 -7.21 29.08 -9.48
CA ASN A 110 -6.02 29.96 -9.39
C ASN A 110 -5.10 29.82 -10.62
N GLY A 111 -5.28 28.82 -11.47
CA GLY A 111 -4.47 28.55 -12.66
C GLY A 111 -3.06 28.09 -12.39
N LYS A 112 -2.31 28.77 -11.49
CA LYS A 112 -0.95 28.39 -11.09
C LYS A 112 -0.84 28.28 -9.57
N LEU A 113 -0.35 27.14 -9.09
CA LEU A 113 -0.06 26.89 -7.69
C LEU A 113 1.41 27.19 -7.35
N PRO A 114 1.76 27.36 -6.06
CA PRO A 114 3.12 27.70 -5.63
C PRO A 114 4.08 26.50 -5.83
N GLU A 115 4.77 26.49 -6.95
CA GLU A 115 5.62 25.37 -7.42
C GLU A 115 6.69 24.97 -6.39
N ASP A 116 7.40 25.94 -5.79
CA ASP A 116 8.44 25.64 -4.79
C ASP A 116 7.87 24.93 -3.56
N SER A 117 6.67 25.35 -3.09
CA SER A 117 6.00 24.70 -1.96
C SER A 117 5.53 23.28 -2.30
N LEU A 118 5.04 23.07 -3.53
CA LEU A 118 4.65 21.74 -4.01
C LEU A 118 5.84 20.82 -4.21
N LEU A 119 6.96 21.32 -4.71
CA LEU A 119 8.20 20.55 -4.81
C LEU A 119 8.72 20.15 -3.42
N ALA A 120 8.67 21.06 -2.45
CA ALA A 120 9.03 20.73 -1.06
C ALA A 120 8.08 19.71 -0.44
N PHE A 121 6.76 19.81 -0.69
CA PHE A 121 5.75 18.84 -0.26
C PHE A 121 6.04 17.46 -0.85
N LEU A 122 6.31 17.37 -2.14
CA LEU A 122 6.60 16.12 -2.84
C LEU A 122 7.89 15.46 -2.36
N ALA A 123 8.91 16.25 -2.02
CA ALA A 123 10.19 15.75 -1.52
C ALA A 123 10.09 15.11 -0.12
N ASP A 124 9.09 15.47 0.67
CA ASP A 124 8.85 14.90 2.01
C ASP A 124 8.09 13.58 1.92
N SER A 125 8.80 12.46 1.99
CA SER A 125 8.23 11.10 1.91
C SER A 125 7.33 10.73 3.10
N SER A 126 7.30 11.52 4.17
CA SER A 126 6.41 11.31 5.33
C SER A 126 4.99 11.84 5.07
N ARG A 127 4.81 12.67 4.05
CA ARG A 127 3.50 13.18 3.64
C ARG A 127 2.62 12.07 3.08
N ASP A 128 1.30 12.31 3.11
CA ASP A 128 0.32 11.35 2.61
C ASP A 128 0.61 10.96 1.13
N ALA A 129 0.55 9.67 0.85
CA ALA A 129 0.93 9.10 -0.45
C ALA A 129 0.02 9.58 -1.60
N ASP A 130 -1.30 9.69 -1.35
CA ASP A 130 -2.27 10.13 -2.36
C ASP A 130 -2.11 11.62 -2.65
N ALA A 131 -1.86 12.43 -1.61
CA ALA A 131 -1.58 13.86 -1.77
C ALA A 131 -0.28 14.09 -2.55
N ARG A 132 0.79 13.31 -2.24
CA ARG A 132 2.06 13.38 -2.98
C ARG A 132 1.88 12.96 -4.44
N TYR A 133 1.09 11.92 -4.71
CA TYR A 133 0.79 11.51 -6.08
C TYR A 133 0.04 12.61 -6.84
N TRP A 134 -0.95 13.26 -6.24
CA TRP A 134 -1.63 14.39 -6.86
C TRP A 134 -0.67 15.55 -7.19
N VAL A 135 0.23 15.88 -6.25
CA VAL A 135 1.25 16.93 -6.47
C VAL A 135 2.20 16.56 -7.61
N PHE A 136 2.65 15.29 -7.66
CA PHE A 136 3.47 14.79 -8.75
C PHE A 136 2.79 14.92 -10.11
N GLU A 137 1.53 14.52 -10.22
CA GLU A 137 0.75 14.65 -11.46
C GLU A 137 0.54 16.12 -11.85
N TYR A 138 0.26 16.99 -10.87
CA TYR A 138 0.11 18.41 -11.12
C TYR A 138 1.40 19.04 -11.67
N LEU A 139 2.54 18.77 -11.06
CA LEU A 139 3.83 19.34 -11.45
C LEU A 139 4.33 18.82 -12.80
N THR A 140 4.01 17.58 -13.15
CA THR A 140 4.59 16.89 -14.31
C THR A 140 3.61 16.70 -15.47
N GLY A 141 2.32 16.98 -15.28
CA GLY A 141 1.28 16.67 -16.26
C GLY A 141 1.44 17.35 -17.62
N SER A 142 2.12 18.51 -17.68
CA SER A 142 2.42 19.23 -18.93
C SER A 142 3.90 19.20 -19.32
N ASP A 143 4.78 18.57 -18.51
CA ASP A 143 6.23 18.52 -18.73
C ASP A 143 6.74 17.08 -18.68
N ALA A 144 6.77 16.44 -19.84
CA ALA A 144 7.24 15.05 -19.98
C ALA A 144 8.72 14.89 -19.60
N ALA A 145 9.57 15.90 -19.81
CA ALA A 145 10.98 15.86 -19.47
C ALA A 145 11.18 15.92 -17.95
N LEU A 146 10.43 16.79 -17.28
CA LEU A 146 10.40 16.85 -15.82
C LEU A 146 9.89 15.54 -15.24
N ARG A 147 8.79 14.99 -15.78
CA ARG A 147 8.22 13.70 -15.36
C ARG A 147 9.28 12.59 -15.44
N GLU A 148 9.94 12.46 -16.58
CA GLU A 148 10.98 11.45 -16.79
C GLU A 148 12.13 11.60 -15.80
N LYS A 149 12.58 12.81 -15.56
CA LYS A 149 13.64 13.13 -14.61
C LYS A 149 13.26 12.79 -13.17
N MET A 150 12.05 13.14 -12.75
CA MET A 150 11.57 12.87 -11.39
C MET A 150 11.40 11.36 -11.14
N LEU A 151 10.75 10.64 -12.05
CA LEU A 151 10.53 9.20 -11.93
C LEU A 151 11.85 8.41 -11.82
N ALA A 152 12.93 8.87 -12.50
CA ALA A 152 14.23 8.21 -12.42
C ALA A 152 14.78 8.10 -10.99
N ALA A 153 14.36 8.95 -10.07
CA ALA A 153 14.81 8.97 -8.67
C ALA A 153 13.76 8.36 -7.69
N MET A 154 12.58 7.90 -8.19
CA MET A 154 11.43 7.57 -7.35
C MET A 154 11.07 6.07 -7.35
N THR A 155 11.98 5.18 -7.78
CA THR A 155 11.72 3.72 -7.80
C THR A 155 11.48 3.12 -6.42
N ASN A 156 11.87 3.80 -5.35
CA ASN A 156 11.59 3.42 -3.96
C ASN A 156 10.71 4.46 -3.23
N ASP A 157 9.84 5.15 -3.95
CA ASP A 157 8.95 6.16 -3.37
C ASP A 157 7.96 5.54 -2.38
N SER A 158 7.54 6.31 -1.34
CA SER A 158 6.54 5.87 -0.37
C SER A 158 5.12 5.84 -0.97
N SER A 159 4.84 6.63 -2.01
CA SER A 159 3.63 6.51 -2.81
C SER A 159 3.74 5.32 -3.75
N LEU A 160 2.81 4.36 -3.63
CA LEU A 160 2.80 3.17 -4.49
C LEU A 160 2.52 3.52 -5.96
N ASP A 161 1.73 4.56 -6.21
CA ASP A 161 1.42 5.03 -7.57
C ASP A 161 2.66 5.65 -8.24
N ILE A 162 3.38 6.53 -7.54
CA ILE A 162 4.63 7.10 -8.05
C ILE A 162 5.67 6.00 -8.26
N ARG A 163 5.82 5.09 -7.29
CA ARG A 163 6.73 3.93 -7.38
C ARG A 163 6.42 3.06 -8.57
N TYR A 164 5.13 2.77 -8.81
CA TYR A 164 4.68 1.99 -9.97
C TYR A 164 5.14 2.63 -11.28
N LEU A 165 4.88 3.92 -11.46
CA LEU A 165 5.27 4.67 -12.65
C LEU A 165 6.80 4.73 -12.82
N ALA A 166 7.53 4.91 -11.73
CA ALA A 166 8.98 4.96 -11.72
C ALA A 166 9.62 3.62 -12.13
N ILE A 167 9.10 2.53 -11.59
CA ILE A 167 9.57 1.17 -11.95
C ILE A 167 9.18 0.84 -13.39
N GLU A 168 7.98 1.18 -13.86
CA GLU A 168 7.57 1.00 -15.25
C GLU A 168 8.52 1.72 -16.22
N GLN A 169 8.85 2.98 -15.92
CA GLN A 169 9.84 3.72 -16.71
C GLN A 169 11.22 3.08 -16.68
N ALA A 170 11.68 2.62 -15.50
CA ALA A 170 12.97 1.97 -15.36
C ALA A 170 13.04 0.65 -16.14
N LEU A 171 11.98 -0.17 -16.08
CA LEU A 171 11.87 -1.41 -16.85
C LEU A 171 11.97 -1.15 -18.35
N LYS A 172 11.22 -0.18 -18.85
CA LYS A 172 11.28 0.20 -20.28
C LYS A 172 12.69 0.63 -20.70
N LYS A 173 13.37 1.42 -19.88
CA LYS A 173 14.77 1.83 -20.15
C LYS A 173 15.73 0.64 -20.17
N LEU A 174 15.58 -0.32 -19.25
CA LEU A 174 16.41 -1.53 -19.22
C LEU A 174 16.17 -2.42 -20.45
N GLU A 175 14.92 -2.58 -20.86
CA GLU A 175 14.58 -3.33 -22.07
C GLU A 175 15.15 -2.68 -23.34
N ASP A 176 15.09 -1.36 -23.44
CA ASP A 176 15.64 -0.63 -24.59
C ASP A 176 17.18 -0.66 -24.60
N SER A 177 17.82 -0.67 -23.45
CA SER A 177 19.29 -0.83 -23.34
C SER A 177 19.71 -2.26 -23.73
N ALA A 178 18.99 -3.27 -23.24
CA ALA A 178 19.28 -4.67 -23.57
C ALA A 178 19.21 -4.97 -25.09
N LYS A 179 18.31 -4.28 -25.81
CA LYS A 179 18.23 -4.39 -27.27
C LYS A 179 19.40 -3.77 -28.01
N LYS A 180 20.07 -2.77 -27.43
CA LYS A 180 21.16 -2.01 -28.06
C LYS A 180 22.55 -2.60 -27.80
N GLU A 181 22.78 -3.16 -26.61
CA GLU A 181 24.13 -3.47 -26.13
C GLU A 181 24.68 -4.85 -26.56
N GLY A 182 23.88 -5.73 -27.17
CA GLY A 182 24.34 -7.05 -27.60
C GLY A 182 24.76 -7.97 -26.43
N ALA A 183 25.43 -9.10 -26.75
CA ALA A 183 25.77 -10.16 -25.78
C ALA A 183 27.09 -9.96 -25.01
N ASP A 184 27.46 -8.74 -24.64
CA ASP A 184 28.63 -8.52 -23.79
C ASP A 184 28.36 -8.93 -22.34
N LYS A 185 29.31 -9.70 -21.74
CA LYS A 185 29.19 -10.18 -20.34
C LYS A 185 29.11 -9.07 -19.32
N GLN A 186 29.79 -7.94 -19.55
CA GLN A 186 29.76 -6.79 -18.63
C GLN A 186 28.41 -6.09 -18.68
N ALA A 187 27.84 -5.92 -19.87
CA ALA A 187 26.49 -5.38 -20.05
C ALA A 187 25.43 -6.27 -19.39
N ALA A 188 25.52 -7.60 -19.58
CA ALA A 188 24.63 -8.56 -18.92
C ALA A 188 24.70 -8.48 -17.39
N LYS A 189 25.89 -8.32 -16.81
CA LYS A 189 26.07 -8.15 -15.37
C LYS A 189 25.43 -6.85 -14.87
N SER A 190 25.69 -5.72 -15.54
CA SER A 190 25.12 -4.42 -15.18
C SER A 190 23.59 -4.43 -15.26
N LEU A 191 23.04 -5.11 -16.28
CA LEU A 191 21.62 -5.31 -16.43
C LEU A 191 21.04 -6.13 -15.28
N GLY A 192 21.69 -7.23 -14.89
CA GLY A 192 21.29 -8.04 -13.73
C GLY A 192 21.28 -7.26 -12.42
N ASP A 193 22.32 -6.46 -12.17
CA ASP A 193 22.41 -5.61 -10.97
C ASP A 193 21.26 -4.58 -10.94
N SER A 194 20.88 -4.02 -12.09
CA SER A 194 19.77 -3.09 -12.21
C SER A 194 18.41 -3.78 -11.96
N TYR A 195 18.19 -4.96 -12.50
CA TYR A 195 16.95 -5.73 -12.22
C TYR A 195 16.88 -6.17 -10.75
N ARG A 196 18.00 -6.54 -10.11
CA ARG A 196 18.00 -6.87 -8.66
C ARG A 196 17.60 -5.68 -7.82
N LYS A 197 18.10 -4.47 -8.13
CA LYS A 197 17.67 -3.25 -7.45
C LYS A 197 16.17 -3.03 -7.59
N LEU A 198 15.62 -3.16 -8.79
CA LEU A 198 14.17 -3.03 -9.01
C LEU A 198 13.38 -4.14 -8.30
N PHE A 199 13.91 -5.36 -8.20
CA PHE A 199 13.31 -6.47 -7.48
C PHE A 199 13.12 -6.16 -6.00
N ASP A 200 14.09 -5.50 -5.36
CA ASP A 200 14.00 -5.08 -3.95
C ASP A 200 12.98 -3.95 -3.74
N GLU A 201 12.82 -3.09 -4.74
CA GLU A 201 11.99 -1.88 -4.67
C GLU A 201 10.55 -2.10 -5.14
N VAL A 202 10.28 -3.08 -6.01
CA VAL A 202 8.96 -3.35 -6.59
C VAL A 202 7.94 -3.76 -5.52
N ARG A 203 6.68 -3.29 -5.72
CA ARG A 203 5.53 -3.67 -4.87
C ARG A 203 4.35 -4.17 -5.69
N HIS A 204 4.27 -3.81 -6.97
CA HIS A 204 3.19 -4.25 -7.84
C HIS A 204 3.42 -5.67 -8.37
N PRO A 205 2.45 -6.60 -8.25
CA PRO A 205 2.61 -8.01 -8.61
C PRO A 205 3.07 -8.26 -10.05
N GLU A 206 2.47 -7.57 -11.03
CA GLU A 206 2.82 -7.79 -12.43
C GLU A 206 4.23 -7.30 -12.77
N GLN A 207 4.65 -6.17 -12.18
CA GLN A 207 6.02 -5.69 -12.33
C GLN A 207 7.02 -6.66 -11.68
N LEU A 208 6.68 -7.21 -10.52
CA LEU A 208 7.51 -8.23 -9.88
C LEU A 208 7.68 -9.46 -10.77
N LYS A 209 6.58 -10.00 -11.32
CA LYS A 209 6.63 -11.16 -12.22
C LYS A 209 7.56 -10.89 -13.41
N THR A 210 7.45 -9.70 -14.00
CA THR A 210 8.32 -9.28 -15.11
C THR A 210 9.79 -9.24 -14.69
N ILE A 211 10.11 -8.60 -13.56
CA ILE A 211 11.47 -8.50 -13.03
C ILE A 211 12.02 -9.88 -12.68
N ALA A 212 11.21 -10.70 -12.01
CA ALA A 212 11.57 -12.06 -11.62
C ALA A 212 11.89 -12.94 -12.83
N ALA A 213 11.09 -12.86 -13.90
CA ALA A 213 11.35 -13.58 -15.15
C ALA A 213 12.68 -13.14 -15.76
N LYS A 214 12.96 -11.83 -15.82
CA LYS A 214 14.22 -11.29 -16.35
C LYS A 214 15.45 -11.72 -15.54
N LEU A 215 15.36 -11.71 -14.22
CA LEU A 215 16.45 -12.18 -13.36
C LEU A 215 16.72 -13.69 -13.58
N ARG A 216 15.69 -14.51 -13.73
CA ARG A 216 15.84 -15.95 -14.04
C ARG A 216 16.45 -16.18 -15.42
N GLU A 217 16.06 -15.40 -16.44
CA GLU A 217 16.68 -15.43 -17.77
C GLU A 217 18.19 -15.11 -17.71
N LEU A 218 18.61 -14.25 -16.77
CA LEU A 218 19.99 -13.89 -16.51
C LEU A 218 20.74 -14.90 -15.63
N GLY A 219 20.07 -15.98 -15.18
CA GLY A 219 20.64 -17.04 -14.36
C GLY A 219 20.63 -16.77 -12.85
N ASP A 220 19.86 -15.79 -12.39
CA ASP A 220 19.75 -15.48 -10.97
C ASP A 220 18.77 -16.42 -10.26
N SER A 221 19.17 -16.87 -9.07
CA SER A 221 18.27 -17.51 -8.12
C SER A 221 17.60 -16.44 -7.27
N ILE A 222 16.26 -16.33 -7.35
CA ILE A 222 15.46 -15.38 -6.62
C ILE A 222 14.36 -16.06 -5.83
N ASP A 223 14.03 -15.53 -4.65
CA ASP A 223 12.95 -15.99 -3.79
C ASP A 223 11.80 -14.96 -3.79
N VAL A 224 10.85 -15.14 -4.69
CA VAL A 224 9.66 -14.29 -4.82
C VAL A 224 8.81 -14.39 -3.56
N SER A 225 8.68 -15.59 -2.98
CA SER A 225 7.87 -15.80 -1.78
C SER A 225 8.39 -15.02 -0.59
N ARG A 226 9.72 -14.89 -0.48
CA ARG A 226 10.39 -14.08 0.54
C ARG A 226 10.23 -12.59 0.26
N GLN A 227 10.42 -12.16 -0.99
CA GLN A 227 10.30 -10.75 -1.40
C GLN A 227 8.92 -10.18 -1.10
N TYR A 228 7.87 -10.99 -1.24
CA TYR A 228 6.51 -10.59 -0.94
C TYR A 228 6.05 -10.88 0.49
N GLY A 229 6.73 -11.76 1.22
CA GLY A 229 6.36 -12.16 2.57
C GLY A 229 5.24 -13.19 2.64
N PHE A 230 5.04 -14.01 1.58
CA PHE A 230 4.04 -15.07 1.59
C PHE A 230 4.32 -16.11 2.67
N LEU A 231 3.27 -16.59 3.34
CA LEU A 231 3.35 -17.68 4.30
C LEU A 231 3.24 -19.00 3.53
N MET A 232 4.29 -19.83 3.66
CA MET A 232 4.45 -21.04 2.84
C MET A 232 4.00 -22.31 3.53
N SER A 233 3.98 -22.35 4.87
CA SER A 233 3.73 -23.58 5.65
C SER A 233 2.47 -23.41 6.50
N TRP A 234 1.62 -24.44 6.48
CA TRP A 234 0.33 -24.43 7.13
C TRP A 234 0.02 -25.76 7.80
N SER A 235 -0.77 -25.74 8.87
CA SER A 235 -1.47 -26.89 9.40
C SER A 235 -2.93 -26.79 8.98
N LEU A 236 -3.45 -27.81 8.30
CA LEU A 236 -4.82 -27.83 7.78
C LEU A 236 -5.69 -28.82 8.54
N VAL A 237 -6.96 -28.51 8.73
CA VAL A 237 -7.96 -29.43 9.25
C VAL A 237 -9.31 -29.25 8.58
N GLY A 238 -9.94 -30.34 8.21
CA GLY A 238 -11.22 -30.43 7.51
C GLY A 238 -11.34 -31.78 6.79
N PRO A 239 -12.36 -31.97 5.93
CA PRO A 239 -13.40 -30.99 5.60
C PRO A 239 -14.52 -30.95 6.66
N PHE A 240 -15.06 -29.76 6.94
CA PHE A 240 -16.30 -29.55 7.68
C PHE A 240 -17.43 -29.21 6.71
N ASP A 241 -18.70 -29.35 7.15
CA ASP A 241 -19.86 -29.14 6.28
C ASP A 241 -20.07 -27.66 5.93
N ASN A 242 -20.33 -27.37 4.65
CA ASN A 242 -20.76 -26.07 4.14
C ASN A 242 -21.84 -26.20 3.08
N ARG A 243 -22.66 -27.24 3.15
CA ARG A 243 -23.77 -27.42 2.21
C ARG A 243 -24.74 -26.25 2.24
N ASN A 244 -25.21 -25.87 1.06
CA ASN A 244 -26.04 -24.69 0.85
C ASN A 244 -25.40 -23.36 1.31
N GLN A 245 -24.06 -23.32 1.43
CA GLN A 245 -23.30 -22.16 1.93
C GLN A 245 -23.72 -21.71 3.34
N ALA A 246 -24.34 -22.64 4.11
CA ALA A 246 -25.01 -22.31 5.37
C ALA A 246 -24.07 -22.21 6.58
N SER A 247 -22.76 -22.51 6.38
CA SER A 247 -21.84 -22.65 7.51
C SER A 247 -20.73 -21.59 7.54
N PHE A 248 -20.87 -20.50 6.79
CA PHE A 248 -19.89 -19.40 6.82
C PHE A 248 -19.67 -18.87 8.25
N ASP A 249 -20.79 -18.67 9.00
CA ASP A 249 -20.75 -18.18 10.39
C ASP A 249 -20.78 -19.30 11.43
N VAL A 250 -20.87 -20.57 11.03
CA VAL A 250 -20.83 -21.70 11.97
C VAL A 250 -19.41 -21.86 12.54
N VAL A 251 -19.29 -21.81 13.85
CA VAL A 251 -18.02 -21.97 14.57
C VAL A 251 -17.79 -23.47 14.83
N TYR A 252 -16.96 -24.11 14.01
CA TYR A 252 -16.54 -25.49 14.21
C TYR A 252 -15.48 -25.60 15.31
N ALA A 253 -15.25 -26.84 15.79
CA ALA A 253 -14.37 -27.07 16.94
C ALA A 253 -12.93 -26.49 16.79
N PRO A 254 -12.24 -26.58 15.64
CA PRO A 254 -10.93 -25.94 15.48
C PRO A 254 -10.96 -24.43 15.68
N GLU A 255 -11.97 -23.73 15.12
CA GLU A 255 -12.17 -22.29 15.28
C GLU A 255 -12.49 -21.94 16.75
N LYS A 256 -13.40 -22.69 17.36
CA LYS A 256 -13.75 -22.52 18.77
C LYS A 256 -12.53 -22.66 19.69
N ASN A 257 -11.73 -23.71 19.48
CA ASN A 257 -10.52 -23.96 20.25
C ASN A 257 -9.52 -22.81 20.08
N TYR A 258 -9.29 -22.38 18.85
CA TYR A 258 -8.41 -21.27 18.54
C TYR A 258 -8.88 -19.96 19.18
N LEU A 259 -10.17 -19.60 19.07
CA LEU A 259 -10.70 -18.37 19.64
C LEU A 259 -10.67 -18.38 21.19
N THR A 260 -10.79 -19.56 21.79
CA THR A 260 -10.71 -19.70 23.26
C THR A 260 -9.26 -19.59 23.77
N ALA A 261 -8.30 -20.12 22.99
CA ALA A 261 -6.89 -20.15 23.37
C ALA A 261 -5.98 -20.00 22.12
N PRO A 262 -5.86 -18.79 21.55
CA PRO A 262 -5.14 -18.58 20.29
C PRO A 262 -3.66 -19.01 20.30
N GLY A 263 -3.06 -19.07 21.49
CA GLY A 263 -1.66 -19.51 21.66
C GLY A 263 -1.46 -21.03 21.69
N THR A 264 -2.52 -21.84 21.66
CA THR A 264 -2.42 -23.30 21.70
C THR A 264 -2.08 -23.85 20.31
N LYS A 265 -1.18 -24.85 20.26
CA LYS A 265 -0.89 -25.54 19.00
C LYS A 265 -2.12 -26.27 18.49
N PRO A 266 -2.29 -26.38 17.16
CA PRO A 266 -3.39 -27.11 16.57
C PRO A 266 -3.19 -28.62 16.77
N GLU A 267 -4.06 -29.24 17.60
CA GLU A 267 -4.02 -30.65 17.92
C GLU A 267 -5.44 -31.26 17.94
N GLY A 268 -5.52 -32.56 17.86
CA GLY A 268 -6.76 -33.30 18.01
C GLY A 268 -7.37 -33.79 16.70
N SER A 269 -8.42 -34.59 16.85
CA SER A 269 -9.28 -35.09 15.80
C SER A 269 -10.70 -34.60 16.04
N PHE A 270 -11.42 -34.32 14.97
CA PHE A 270 -12.74 -33.72 14.99
C PHE A 270 -13.70 -34.55 14.13
N GLU A 271 -14.97 -34.48 14.43
CA GLU A 271 -16.01 -34.93 13.53
C GLU A 271 -16.19 -33.87 12.41
N GLY A 272 -15.82 -34.24 11.20
CA GLY A 272 -15.94 -33.43 10.01
C GLY A 272 -17.24 -33.65 9.24
N LYS A 273 -17.21 -33.32 7.96
CA LYS A 273 -18.34 -33.46 7.05
C LYS A 273 -18.82 -34.91 6.99
N GLU A 274 -20.14 -35.12 7.06
CA GLU A 274 -20.78 -36.47 7.04
C GLU A 274 -20.32 -37.39 8.15
N GLY A 275 -19.90 -36.86 9.29
CA GLY A 275 -19.44 -37.66 10.43
C GLY A 275 -18.04 -38.26 10.25
N LYS A 276 -17.32 -37.94 9.16
CA LYS A 276 -15.97 -38.45 8.92
C LYS A 276 -14.98 -37.79 9.86
N ALA A 277 -14.11 -38.55 10.48
CA ALA A 277 -13.06 -37.99 11.32
C ALA A 277 -12.05 -37.24 10.50
N CYS A 278 -11.66 -36.04 10.95
CA CYS A 278 -10.59 -35.24 10.36
C CYS A 278 -9.59 -34.77 11.44
N SER A 279 -8.33 -34.73 11.08
CA SER A 279 -7.23 -34.34 11.95
C SER A 279 -6.34 -33.30 11.26
N TRP A 280 -5.55 -32.59 12.04
CA TRP A 280 -4.56 -31.67 11.51
C TRP A 280 -3.50 -32.40 10.67
N MET A 281 -3.22 -31.82 9.50
CA MET A 281 -2.16 -32.25 8.60
C MET A 281 -1.29 -31.07 8.21
N THR A 282 0.00 -31.31 8.02
CA THR A 282 0.92 -30.28 7.52
C THR A 282 0.80 -30.16 6.01
N ALA A 283 0.76 -28.94 5.51
CA ALA A 283 0.80 -28.61 4.08
C ALA A 283 1.79 -27.48 3.82
N GLN A 284 2.42 -27.53 2.67
CA GLN A 284 3.35 -26.51 2.23
C GLN A 284 3.02 -26.09 0.81
N SER A 285 3.05 -24.77 0.55
CA SER A 285 2.97 -24.26 -0.80
C SER A 285 4.32 -24.43 -1.51
N ASP A 286 4.30 -24.91 -2.73
CA ASP A 286 5.43 -24.96 -3.67
C ASP A 286 5.37 -23.81 -4.71
N SER A 287 4.33 -22.98 -4.63
CA SER A 287 4.15 -21.82 -5.49
C SER A 287 5.03 -20.66 -5.06
N ASP A 288 5.66 -20.00 -6.00
CA ASP A 288 6.41 -18.74 -5.77
C ASP A 288 5.55 -17.66 -5.07
N GLU A 289 4.24 -17.69 -5.27
CA GLU A 289 3.27 -16.76 -4.72
C GLU A 289 2.59 -17.27 -3.44
N GLY A 290 3.09 -18.35 -2.85
CA GLY A 290 2.54 -18.93 -1.62
C GLY A 290 1.13 -19.49 -1.76
N MET A 291 0.67 -19.77 -2.99
CA MET A 291 -0.65 -20.32 -3.24
C MET A 291 -0.74 -21.75 -2.68
N LEU A 292 -1.70 -21.99 -1.80
CA LEU A 292 -2.02 -23.31 -1.26
C LEU A 292 -3.29 -23.83 -1.93
N ASP A 293 -3.15 -24.95 -2.65
CA ASP A 293 -4.26 -25.61 -3.36
C ASP A 293 -4.96 -26.61 -2.43
N ILE A 294 -6.03 -26.17 -1.78
CA ILE A 294 -6.86 -27.00 -0.91
C ILE A 294 -7.61 -28.05 -1.73
N ALA A 295 -8.03 -27.71 -2.96
CA ALA A 295 -8.76 -28.66 -3.80
C ALA A 295 -7.93 -29.93 -4.10
N ALA A 296 -6.65 -29.76 -4.36
CA ALA A 296 -5.73 -30.88 -4.58
C ALA A 296 -5.50 -31.73 -3.31
N LEU A 297 -5.50 -31.10 -2.13
CA LEU A 297 -5.26 -31.77 -0.85
C LEU A 297 -6.49 -32.49 -0.28
N TYR A 298 -7.70 -32.13 -0.71
CA TYR A 298 -8.96 -32.66 -0.23
C TYR A 298 -9.81 -33.26 -1.37
N ASP A 299 -9.18 -33.87 -2.38
CA ASP A 299 -9.82 -34.61 -3.47
C ASP A 299 -10.97 -33.83 -4.15
N LYS A 300 -10.82 -32.50 -4.28
CA LYS A 300 -11.82 -31.57 -4.85
C LYS A 300 -13.18 -31.61 -4.12
N GLU A 301 -13.15 -31.84 -2.82
CA GLU A 301 -14.37 -31.86 -1.98
C GLU A 301 -15.18 -30.56 -2.19
N LYS A 302 -16.52 -30.69 -2.16
CA LYS A 302 -17.47 -29.59 -2.39
C LYS A 302 -18.34 -29.36 -1.17
N GLY A 303 -18.94 -28.16 -1.07
CA GLY A 303 -19.79 -27.81 0.08
C GLY A 303 -19.04 -28.03 1.39
N ALA A 304 -17.83 -27.52 1.50
CA ALA A 304 -16.91 -27.85 2.58
C ALA A 304 -16.11 -26.67 3.11
N ILE A 305 -15.62 -26.79 4.33
CA ILE A 305 -14.74 -25.81 4.99
C ILE A 305 -13.46 -26.50 5.41
N VAL A 306 -12.34 -25.81 5.19
CA VAL A 306 -11.03 -26.17 5.74
C VAL A 306 -10.52 -24.97 6.56
N TYR A 307 -9.92 -25.29 7.72
CA TYR A 307 -9.15 -24.32 8.49
C TYR A 307 -7.67 -24.52 8.22
N ALA A 308 -6.97 -23.41 8.03
CA ALA A 308 -5.52 -23.36 7.88
C ALA A 308 -4.91 -22.53 9.01
N TYR A 309 -3.98 -23.09 9.75
CA TYR A 309 -3.30 -22.47 10.88
C TYR A 309 -1.81 -22.34 10.58
N THR A 310 -1.23 -21.23 10.99
CA THR A 310 0.22 -21.04 10.99
C THR A 310 0.67 -20.12 12.13
N GLU A 311 1.97 -20.16 12.43
CA GLU A 311 2.60 -19.30 13.41
C GLU A 311 3.52 -18.29 12.71
N PHE A 312 3.66 -17.11 13.30
CA PHE A 312 4.53 -16.04 12.82
C PHE A 312 5.35 -15.48 13.96
N LEU A 313 6.67 -15.67 13.93
CA LEU A 313 7.57 -15.08 14.91
C LEU A 313 7.97 -13.66 14.48
N SER A 314 7.41 -12.66 15.17
CA SER A 314 7.75 -11.25 14.93
C SER A 314 8.98 -10.83 15.73
N ALA A 315 9.86 -10.03 15.09
CA ALA A 315 11.01 -9.44 15.77
C ALA A 315 10.59 -8.42 16.83
N ASP A 316 9.51 -7.69 16.57
CA ASP A 316 9.05 -6.56 17.38
C ASP A 316 7.52 -6.50 17.45
N ASP A 317 6.99 -5.66 18.34
CA ASP A 317 5.60 -5.22 18.30
C ASP A 317 5.42 -4.32 17.08
N VAL A 318 4.51 -4.69 16.14
CA VAL A 318 4.36 -3.97 14.87
C VAL A 318 2.94 -4.08 14.31
N GLU A 319 2.42 -2.96 13.80
CA GLU A 319 1.20 -2.96 12.99
C GLU A 319 1.53 -3.46 11.57
N VAL A 320 0.70 -4.37 11.06
CA VAL A 320 0.90 -5.01 9.76
C VAL A 320 -0.38 -5.03 8.94
N ASP A 321 -0.21 -5.07 7.63
CA ASP A 321 -1.26 -5.52 6.72
C ASP A 321 -1.18 -7.06 6.58
N VAL A 322 -2.33 -7.69 6.77
CA VAL A 322 -2.59 -9.10 6.44
C VAL A 322 -3.29 -9.11 5.10
N ARG A 323 -2.61 -9.56 4.07
CA ARG A 323 -3.12 -9.51 2.70
C ARG A 323 -3.40 -10.90 2.17
N LEU A 324 -4.64 -11.12 1.76
CA LEU A 324 -5.17 -12.42 1.34
C LEU A 324 -5.60 -12.37 -0.12
N GLY A 325 -5.17 -13.35 -0.90
CA GLY A 325 -5.77 -13.73 -2.18
C GLY A 325 -6.56 -15.02 -1.99
N CYS A 326 -7.86 -15.00 -2.24
CA CYS A 326 -8.73 -16.16 -2.06
C CYS A 326 -9.96 -16.09 -2.96
N ILE A 327 -10.18 -17.13 -3.76
CA ILE A 327 -11.36 -17.24 -4.63
C ILE A 327 -12.65 -17.48 -3.84
N ASN A 328 -12.52 -18.15 -2.70
CA ASN A 328 -13.61 -18.72 -1.92
C ASN A 328 -13.95 -17.82 -0.73
N ALA A 329 -15.15 -18.02 -0.16
CA ALA A 329 -15.53 -17.31 1.06
C ALA A 329 -14.54 -17.62 2.20
N ASN A 330 -14.17 -16.58 2.95
CA ASN A 330 -13.05 -16.70 3.88
C ASN A 330 -13.20 -15.81 5.13
N LYS A 331 -12.57 -16.25 6.20
CA LYS A 331 -12.30 -15.45 7.40
C LYS A 331 -10.85 -15.61 7.83
N VAL A 332 -10.25 -14.55 8.37
CA VAL A 332 -8.89 -14.58 8.89
C VAL A 332 -8.86 -13.97 10.29
N TRP A 333 -8.20 -14.67 11.20
CA TRP A 333 -7.92 -14.19 12.56
C TRP A 333 -6.42 -14.14 12.80
N VAL A 334 -5.99 -13.11 13.53
CA VAL A 334 -4.63 -12.98 14.05
C VAL A 334 -4.72 -12.86 15.57
N ASN A 335 -4.03 -13.74 16.30
CA ASN A 335 -4.05 -13.79 17.76
C ASN A 335 -5.49 -13.82 18.34
N GLY A 336 -6.42 -14.51 17.67
CA GLY A 336 -7.82 -14.63 18.06
C GLY A 336 -8.72 -13.45 17.68
N LYS A 337 -8.17 -12.38 17.09
CA LYS A 337 -8.95 -11.24 16.60
C LYS A 337 -9.24 -11.39 15.11
N GLU A 338 -10.51 -11.30 14.70
CA GLU A 338 -10.91 -11.30 13.30
C GLU A 338 -10.39 -10.05 12.59
N VAL A 339 -9.71 -10.23 11.46
CA VAL A 339 -9.14 -9.16 10.63
C VAL A 339 -9.70 -9.12 9.22
N LEU A 340 -10.24 -10.24 8.74
CA LEU A 340 -10.94 -10.34 7.46
C LEU A 340 -12.14 -11.26 7.57
N SER A 341 -13.24 -10.90 6.88
CA SER A 341 -14.45 -11.70 6.76
C SER A 341 -15.12 -11.38 5.43
N ASN A 342 -15.09 -12.34 4.48
CA ASN A 342 -15.60 -12.13 3.12
C ASN A 342 -16.43 -13.34 2.71
N GLU A 343 -17.76 -13.17 2.67
CA GLU A 343 -18.70 -14.19 2.19
C GLU A 343 -18.92 -14.06 0.69
N VAL A 344 -17.86 -14.30 -0.09
CA VAL A 344 -17.89 -14.22 -1.55
C VAL A 344 -17.33 -15.50 -2.14
N TYR A 345 -18.15 -16.21 -2.90
CA TYR A 345 -17.77 -17.45 -3.58
C TYR A 345 -17.39 -17.15 -5.03
N HIS A 346 -16.34 -17.82 -5.51
CA HIS A 346 -15.82 -17.74 -6.88
C HIS A 346 -15.47 -16.31 -7.33
N ALA A 347 -14.87 -15.53 -6.44
CA ALA A 347 -14.27 -14.26 -6.81
C ALA A 347 -13.06 -14.48 -7.72
N ALA A 348 -12.71 -13.49 -8.54
CA ALA A 348 -11.43 -13.52 -9.23
C ALA A 348 -10.28 -13.49 -8.21
N SER A 349 -9.34 -14.42 -8.29
CA SER A 349 -8.17 -14.43 -7.41
C SER A 349 -7.13 -13.42 -7.89
N SER A 350 -6.67 -12.59 -6.98
CA SER A 350 -5.50 -11.72 -7.20
C SER A 350 -4.65 -11.66 -5.94
N ILE A 351 -3.38 -11.34 -6.10
CA ILE A 351 -2.53 -10.98 -4.97
C ILE A 351 -3.13 -9.74 -4.30
N ASP A 352 -3.18 -9.73 -2.95
CA ASP A 352 -3.71 -8.61 -2.16
C ASP A 352 -5.18 -8.27 -2.39
N GLN A 353 -5.99 -9.26 -2.77
CA GLN A 353 -7.42 -9.08 -3.03
C GLN A 353 -8.18 -8.52 -1.82
N TYR A 354 -7.84 -8.97 -0.63
CA TYR A 354 -8.40 -8.52 0.63
C TYR A 354 -7.28 -8.07 1.56
N VAL A 355 -7.47 -6.93 2.23
CA VAL A 355 -6.49 -6.34 3.13
C VAL A 355 -7.11 -6.11 4.50
N GLY A 356 -6.59 -6.77 5.52
CA GLY A 356 -6.93 -6.55 6.93
C GLY A 356 -5.73 -5.99 7.68
N ARG A 357 -5.98 -5.31 8.81
CA ARG A 357 -4.92 -4.80 9.68
C ARG A 357 -4.85 -5.59 10.98
N ALA A 358 -3.63 -5.89 11.41
CA ALA A 358 -3.35 -6.59 12.66
C ALA A 358 -2.17 -5.98 13.39
N ALA A 359 -2.17 -6.12 14.72
CA ALA A 359 -1.03 -5.83 15.57
C ALA A 359 -0.33 -7.16 15.91
N LEU A 360 0.88 -7.35 15.40
CA LEU A 360 1.75 -8.43 15.85
C LEU A 360 2.45 -8.05 17.13
N LYS A 361 2.66 -9.03 18.02
CA LYS A 361 3.47 -8.90 19.20
C LYS A 361 4.86 -9.49 18.96
N LYS A 362 5.86 -8.93 19.60
CA LYS A 362 7.19 -9.53 19.61
C LYS A 362 7.12 -10.99 20.06
N GLY A 363 7.78 -11.85 19.31
CA GLY A 363 7.73 -13.30 19.50
C GLY A 363 6.59 -13.94 18.71
N ARG A 364 5.97 -14.95 19.28
CA ARG A 364 5.02 -15.85 18.60
C ARG A 364 3.64 -15.20 18.44
N ASN A 365 3.18 -15.14 17.19
CA ASN A 365 1.81 -14.80 16.82
C ASN A 365 1.18 -15.99 16.09
N THR A 366 -0.14 -16.06 16.11
CA THR A 366 -0.90 -17.13 15.47
C THR A 366 -1.89 -16.59 14.47
N ILE A 367 -2.03 -17.29 13.36
CA ILE A 367 -2.93 -16.94 12.26
C ILE A 367 -3.80 -18.13 11.94
N LEU A 368 -5.12 -17.93 11.91
CA LEU A 368 -6.09 -18.91 11.45
C LEU A 368 -6.84 -18.37 10.25
N VAL A 369 -6.98 -19.19 9.22
CA VAL A 369 -7.79 -18.91 8.02
C VAL A 369 -8.88 -19.95 7.89
N LYS A 370 -10.13 -19.55 7.70
CA LYS A 370 -11.26 -20.37 7.32
C LYS A 370 -11.51 -20.19 5.84
N VAL A 371 -11.54 -21.27 5.07
CA VAL A 371 -11.80 -21.22 3.63
C VAL A 371 -12.98 -22.12 3.29
N CYS A 372 -14.06 -21.50 2.75
CA CYS A 372 -15.34 -22.15 2.53
C CYS A 372 -15.58 -22.38 1.03
N GLN A 373 -15.68 -23.67 0.61
CA GLN A 373 -16.06 -24.05 -0.75
C GLN A 373 -17.57 -24.34 -0.81
N ASN A 374 -18.23 -23.99 -1.91
CA ASN A 374 -19.64 -24.33 -2.17
C ASN A 374 -19.78 -25.65 -2.98
N GLU A 375 -21.01 -25.99 -3.41
CA GLU A 375 -21.29 -27.24 -4.12
C GLU A 375 -21.16 -27.14 -5.65
N GLN A 376 -20.84 -25.98 -6.21
CA GLN A 376 -20.75 -25.83 -7.65
C GLN A 376 -19.67 -26.70 -8.27
N THR A 377 -20.04 -27.41 -9.35
CA THR A 377 -19.19 -28.41 -10.01
C THR A 377 -18.73 -28.02 -11.41
N GLU A 378 -19.13 -26.84 -11.89
CA GLU A 378 -18.71 -26.32 -13.18
C GLU A 378 -17.19 -26.15 -13.22
N ALA A 379 -16.60 -26.20 -14.42
CA ALA A 379 -15.14 -26.17 -14.59
C ALA A 379 -14.47 -24.92 -13.94
N TRP A 380 -15.15 -23.79 -14.02
CA TRP A 380 -14.66 -22.54 -13.41
C TRP A 380 -14.78 -22.50 -11.88
N ALA A 381 -15.61 -23.37 -11.28
CA ALA A 381 -15.84 -23.41 -9.84
C ALA A 381 -14.96 -24.44 -9.11
N GLN A 382 -13.97 -25.03 -9.78
CA GLN A 382 -13.16 -26.11 -9.20
C GLN A 382 -12.08 -25.62 -8.24
N ASP A 383 -11.66 -24.38 -8.36
CA ASP A 383 -10.59 -23.81 -7.54
C ASP A 383 -11.05 -23.66 -6.08
N TRP A 384 -10.23 -24.19 -5.17
CA TRP A 384 -10.33 -23.98 -3.74
C TRP A 384 -8.94 -23.78 -3.20
N LYS A 385 -8.52 -22.52 -3.16
CA LYS A 385 -7.14 -22.14 -2.88
C LYS A 385 -7.04 -20.74 -2.29
N PHE A 386 -5.97 -20.48 -1.55
CA PHE A 386 -5.67 -19.18 -1.01
C PHE A 386 -4.15 -18.95 -0.93
N GLN A 387 -3.77 -17.70 -0.81
CA GLN A 387 -2.43 -17.25 -0.46
C GLN A 387 -2.54 -16.12 0.56
N LEU A 388 -1.61 -16.04 1.49
CA LEU A 388 -1.59 -14.99 2.50
C LEU A 388 -0.17 -14.49 2.72
N ARG A 389 -0.03 -13.17 2.87
CA ARG A 389 1.24 -12.53 3.17
C ARG A 389 1.14 -11.48 4.25
N ILE A 390 2.26 -11.22 4.92
CA ILE A 390 2.40 -10.20 5.94
C ILE A 390 3.34 -9.12 5.43
N CYS A 391 2.89 -7.87 5.49
CA CYS A 391 3.67 -6.72 5.03
C CYS A 391 3.33 -5.46 5.81
N ASP A 392 4.09 -4.39 5.59
CA ASP A 392 3.73 -3.06 6.04
C ASP A 392 2.66 -2.43 5.11
N SER A 393 2.20 -1.23 5.46
CA SER A 393 1.19 -0.50 4.67
C SER A 393 1.63 -0.17 3.24
N THR A 394 2.93 -0.18 2.95
CA THR A 394 3.47 0.02 1.60
C THR A 394 3.57 -1.29 0.81
N GLY A 395 3.22 -2.42 1.41
CA GLY A 395 3.36 -3.75 0.80
C GLY A 395 4.77 -4.34 0.88
N LYS A 396 5.70 -3.73 1.64
CA LYS A 396 7.00 -4.32 1.90
C LYS A 396 6.87 -5.48 2.87
N ALA A 397 7.43 -6.63 2.53
CA ALA A 397 7.36 -7.84 3.35
C ALA A 397 7.87 -7.61 4.78
N ILE A 398 7.11 -8.10 5.75
CA ILE A 398 7.56 -8.33 7.12
C ILE A 398 7.72 -9.83 7.26
N LEU A 399 8.94 -10.27 7.56
CA LEU A 399 9.29 -11.69 7.57
C LEU A 399 9.34 -12.24 9.00
N ALA A 400 8.85 -13.47 9.17
CA ALA A 400 9.06 -14.19 10.42
C ALA A 400 10.54 -14.44 10.66
N THR A 401 10.99 -14.31 11.91
CA THR A 401 12.41 -14.42 12.29
C THR A 401 12.97 -15.84 12.12
N ASP A 402 12.11 -16.84 12.12
CA ASP A 402 12.43 -18.26 11.92
C ASP A 402 12.21 -18.72 10.47
N ARG A 403 11.88 -17.80 9.54
CA ARG A 403 11.71 -18.15 8.15
C ARG A 403 13.01 -18.73 7.58
N PRO A 404 12.99 -19.93 6.98
CA PRO A 404 14.19 -20.49 6.36
C PRO A 404 14.81 -19.54 5.34
N VAL A 405 16.12 -19.37 5.40
CA VAL A 405 16.84 -18.70 4.32
C VAL A 405 16.90 -19.71 3.17
N ALA A 406 16.42 -19.33 1.99
CA ALA A 406 16.56 -20.16 0.81
C ALA A 406 18.04 -20.57 0.67
N ALA A 407 18.33 -21.86 0.65
CA ALA A 407 19.68 -22.32 0.37
C ALA A 407 20.08 -21.74 -0.98
N ALA A 408 21.18 -20.98 -1.05
CA ALA A 408 21.74 -20.57 -2.32
C ALA A 408 21.86 -21.82 -3.18
N ALA A 409 21.18 -21.84 -4.34
CA ALA A 409 21.22 -22.97 -5.25
C ALA A 409 22.68 -23.26 -5.55
N GLY A 410 23.20 -24.33 -4.94
CA GLY A 410 24.57 -24.74 -5.11
C GLY A 410 24.79 -24.95 -6.60
N LYS A 411 25.81 -24.31 -7.15
CA LYS A 411 26.33 -24.65 -8.46
C LYS A 411 26.52 -26.17 -8.42
N SER A 412 25.70 -26.92 -9.15
CA SER A 412 26.00 -28.31 -9.43
C SER A 412 27.30 -28.30 -10.21
N ASP A 413 28.37 -28.63 -9.54
CA ASP A 413 29.69 -28.88 -10.14
C ASP A 413 29.50 -30.07 -11.08
N GLY A 414 29.35 -29.78 -12.36
CA GLY A 414 29.26 -30.76 -13.43
C GLY A 414 30.63 -31.36 -13.68
N SER A 415 31.07 -32.24 -12.78
CA SER A 415 32.18 -33.14 -13.06
C SER A 415 31.62 -34.53 -13.36
N LYS A 416 31.38 -34.81 -14.61
CA LYS A 416 31.72 -36.10 -15.26
C LYS A 416 31.66 -35.94 -16.80
#